data_595d84218622ada41dd28c9637a978ca
#
_entry.id   595d84218622ada41dd28c9637a978ca
#
_cell.length_a   1.000
_cell.length_b   1.000
_cell.length_c   1.000
_cell.angle_alpha   90.00
_cell.angle_beta   90.00
_cell.angle_gamma   90.00
#
_symmetry.space_group_name_H-M   'P 1'
#
loop_
_entity.id
_entity.type
_entity.pdbx_description
1 polymer ?
#
loop_
_entity_poly.entity_id
_entity_poly.type
_entity_poly.pdbx_seq_one_letter_code
_entity_poly.pdbx_strand_id
1 'polypeptide(L)'
;AVFRGAGWNVIKVIWGSGWDPLLQADRDGALVDIMNSTRDGDYQTFKANDGAYVREYFFGRDPRTAKMVENWTDEQIWALRRGGHDYRKIYNAYKAAMEFKGAPTVVLACTIKGYDLGTHFAGRNATHQMKKLALDDLKQFRDRLEIPISDKVLEADPYRAPYFHPGADDERVQYLMERRRALGGFVPERRTKYTPLPIPGQKAFDGVKRGSGKQEVATTMAFVRLLKDLMRDKNFAPHVVPIIPDEARTFGMDSFFPTIKIYNPHGQNYTPVDHELMLSYREAKNGQIIHTGINEAGSAATFIAAGSAYSTQGVPMVPIYLFYSMFGFQRTGDSFWAAGDQMTRGFIIGATAGRTTLTGEGTQHMDGHSPVLAASNPAVISYDPAYSYEISHIVQAGLEHMYGENAEDVMYYLTVYNEPIIQPAEPEGVDVEGIVKGMYLLSKGSFEGVGEDARCVQLMASGVAVPWALEAQQLLKDDFGVVADVWSVTSWNNLRRDAMEAEEQAFLHPEQGKRTPYIVERLAETSGPVVAATDYMRQVSDQIAQWVPGDYASLGADGFGFSDTRAAARRFFHIDGPSMAVRALQMLVERGEVPQDWPTKAAEKYDLLNVNAGASGNAGGDA
;
A
#
# COMPACT_ATOMS: atom_id res chain seq x y z
N ALA A 1 -11.67 -14.63 23.33
CA ALA A 1 -12.51 -13.45 23.62
C ALA A 1 -12.65 -12.56 22.38
N VAL A 2 -11.55 -12.18 21.72
CA VAL A 2 -11.56 -11.21 20.58
C VAL A 2 -12.51 -11.67 19.46
N PHE A 3 -12.29 -12.84 18.87
CA PHE A 3 -13.12 -13.32 17.77
C PHE A 3 -14.60 -13.48 18.16
N ARG A 4 -14.89 -14.02 19.35
CA ARG A 4 -16.28 -14.09 19.83
C ARG A 4 -16.91 -12.74 20.03
N GLY A 5 -16.15 -11.76 20.58
CA GLY A 5 -16.62 -10.39 20.73
C GLY A 5 -16.95 -9.72 19.39
N ALA A 6 -16.28 -10.12 18.31
CA ALA A 6 -16.55 -9.68 16.95
C ALA A 6 -17.62 -10.53 16.21
N GLY A 7 -18.33 -11.42 16.90
CA GLY A 7 -19.41 -12.21 16.31
C GLY A 7 -18.98 -13.47 15.53
N TRP A 8 -17.71 -13.87 15.60
CA TRP A 8 -17.23 -15.08 14.94
C TRP A 8 -17.65 -16.36 15.68
N ASN A 9 -17.94 -17.40 14.95
CA ASN A 9 -17.96 -18.76 15.49
C ASN A 9 -16.52 -19.19 15.83
N VAL A 10 -16.30 -19.71 17.05
CA VAL A 10 -14.95 -20.05 17.55
C VAL A 10 -14.90 -21.51 17.97
N ILE A 11 -14.10 -22.29 17.28
CA ILE A 11 -13.81 -23.67 17.61
C ILE A 11 -12.38 -23.73 18.17
N LYS A 12 -12.24 -24.22 19.43
CA LYS A 12 -10.93 -24.43 20.05
C LYS A 12 -10.56 -25.91 20.02
N VAL A 13 -9.44 -26.25 19.41
CA VAL A 13 -8.91 -27.61 19.32
C VAL A 13 -7.62 -27.66 20.14
N ILE A 14 -7.78 -27.77 21.45
CA ILE A 14 -6.68 -27.69 22.43
C ILE A 14 -6.09 -29.09 22.68
N TRP A 15 -6.96 -30.07 22.99
CA TRP A 15 -6.58 -31.41 23.41
C TRP A 15 -6.89 -32.43 22.34
N GLY A 16 -5.98 -33.37 22.12
CA GLY A 16 -6.22 -34.51 21.21
C GLY A 16 -7.17 -35.55 21.78
N SER A 17 -7.64 -36.48 20.93
CA SER A 17 -8.61 -37.52 21.31
C SER A 17 -8.14 -38.43 22.41
N GLY A 18 -6.83 -38.62 22.63
CA GLY A 18 -6.29 -39.37 23.77
C GLY A 18 -6.65 -38.79 25.14
N TRP A 19 -6.99 -37.51 25.21
CA TRP A 19 -7.44 -36.84 26.44
C TRP A 19 -8.94 -37.08 26.73
N ASP A 20 -9.73 -37.47 25.73
CA ASP A 20 -11.18 -37.57 25.87
C ASP A 20 -11.59 -38.54 26.99
N PRO A 21 -11.01 -39.76 27.16
CA PRO A 21 -11.33 -40.64 28.26
C PRO A 21 -11.01 -40.03 29.64
N LEU A 22 -9.89 -39.31 29.76
CA LEU A 22 -9.50 -38.66 31.00
C LEU A 22 -10.47 -37.53 31.35
N LEU A 23 -10.82 -36.69 30.36
CA LEU A 23 -11.80 -35.61 30.53
C LEU A 23 -13.19 -36.11 30.86
N GLN A 24 -13.60 -37.26 30.30
CA GLN A 24 -14.88 -37.92 30.64
C GLN A 24 -14.88 -38.50 32.07
N ALA A 25 -13.72 -38.94 32.54
CA ALA A 25 -13.56 -39.48 33.90
C ALA A 25 -13.42 -38.38 34.98
N ASP A 26 -13.12 -37.14 34.57
CA ASP A 26 -12.92 -35.97 35.45
C ASP A 26 -14.26 -35.41 35.93
N ARG A 27 -14.91 -36.09 36.85
CA ARG A 27 -16.26 -35.75 37.34
C ARG A 27 -16.29 -34.58 38.32
N ASP A 28 -15.19 -34.36 39.01
CA ASP A 28 -15.02 -33.28 40.00
C ASP A 28 -14.19 -32.11 39.49
N GLY A 29 -13.78 -32.14 38.23
CA GLY A 29 -13.08 -31.03 37.55
C GLY A 29 -11.59 -30.89 37.91
N ALA A 30 -11.00 -31.86 38.63
CA ALA A 30 -9.60 -31.76 39.08
C ALA A 30 -8.61 -31.67 37.91
N LEU A 31 -8.85 -32.46 36.86
CA LEU A 31 -8.00 -32.41 35.64
C LEU A 31 -8.15 -31.07 34.90
N VAL A 32 -9.38 -30.59 34.75
CA VAL A 32 -9.65 -29.30 34.10
C VAL A 32 -9.04 -28.17 34.90
N ASP A 33 -9.08 -28.21 36.25
CA ASP A 33 -8.44 -27.19 37.09
C ASP A 33 -6.91 -27.17 36.92
N ILE A 34 -6.27 -28.33 36.85
CA ILE A 34 -4.83 -28.40 36.56
C ILE A 34 -4.55 -27.87 35.16
N MET A 35 -5.35 -28.25 34.15
CA MET A 35 -5.19 -27.76 32.78
C MET A 35 -5.29 -26.24 32.72
N ASN A 36 -6.22 -25.62 33.42
CA ASN A 36 -6.42 -24.17 33.43
C ASN A 36 -5.39 -23.41 34.27
N SER A 37 -4.87 -24.03 35.34
CA SER A 37 -3.89 -23.41 36.25
C SER A 37 -2.43 -23.62 35.81
N THR A 38 -2.18 -24.50 34.83
CA THR A 38 -0.83 -24.74 34.32
C THR A 38 -0.36 -23.56 33.47
N ARG A 39 0.83 -23.06 33.76
CA ARG A 39 1.44 -21.94 33.03
C ARG A 39 1.94 -22.39 31.64
N ASP A 40 2.02 -21.46 30.70
CA ASP A 40 2.52 -21.73 29.34
C ASP A 40 3.94 -22.28 29.33
N GLY A 41 4.81 -21.78 30.21
CA GLY A 41 6.19 -22.27 30.38
C GLY A 41 6.24 -23.73 30.86
N ASP A 42 5.36 -24.14 31.77
CA ASP A 42 5.25 -25.52 32.24
C ASP A 42 4.77 -26.42 31.10
N TYR A 43 3.77 -25.98 30.32
CA TYR A 43 3.30 -26.72 29.15
C TYR A 43 4.40 -26.92 28.10
N GLN A 44 5.27 -25.92 27.91
CA GLN A 44 6.43 -26.02 27.04
C GLN A 44 7.45 -27.02 27.60
N THR A 45 7.75 -26.93 28.88
CA THR A 45 8.69 -27.83 29.58
C THR A 45 8.22 -29.29 29.52
N PHE A 46 6.93 -29.56 29.70
CA PHE A 46 6.37 -30.90 29.55
C PHE A 46 6.64 -31.52 28.18
N LYS A 47 6.68 -30.72 27.12
CA LYS A 47 6.99 -31.21 25.76
C LYS A 47 8.48 -31.32 25.45
N ALA A 48 9.33 -30.69 26.23
CA ALA A 48 10.79 -30.80 26.11
C ALA A 48 11.39 -31.96 26.96
N ASN A 49 10.55 -32.64 27.73
CA ASN A 49 10.92 -33.78 28.59
C ASN A 49 10.24 -35.10 28.11
N ASP A 50 9.80 -35.93 29.01
CA ASP A 50 9.22 -37.25 28.73
C ASP A 50 7.91 -37.51 29.51
N GLY A 51 7.37 -38.71 29.40
CA GLY A 51 6.13 -39.13 30.09
C GLY A 51 6.27 -39.21 31.60
N ALA A 52 7.44 -39.61 32.09
CA ALA A 52 7.70 -39.67 33.54
C ALA A 52 7.66 -38.25 34.15
N TYR A 53 8.27 -37.27 33.47
CA TYR A 53 8.18 -35.87 33.89
C TYR A 53 6.75 -35.34 33.90
N VAL A 54 5.95 -35.66 32.86
CA VAL A 54 4.54 -35.24 32.78
C VAL A 54 3.72 -35.93 33.88
N ARG A 55 3.97 -37.21 34.20
CA ARG A 55 3.36 -37.91 35.32
C ARG A 55 3.58 -37.18 36.63
N GLU A 56 4.83 -36.85 36.94
CA GLU A 56 5.21 -36.22 38.21
C GLU A 56 4.72 -34.75 38.29
N TYR A 57 5.03 -33.96 37.31
CA TYR A 57 4.87 -32.49 37.41
C TYR A 57 3.53 -31.96 36.84
N PHE A 58 2.78 -32.77 36.10
CA PHE A 58 1.42 -32.43 35.66
C PHE A 58 0.37 -33.22 36.46
N PHE A 59 0.30 -34.52 36.24
CA PHE A 59 -0.71 -35.34 36.91
C PHE A 59 -0.49 -35.47 38.42
N GLY A 60 0.75 -35.47 38.88
CA GLY A 60 1.13 -35.55 40.30
C GLY A 60 0.81 -34.31 41.14
N ARG A 61 0.37 -33.22 40.51
CA ARG A 61 -0.03 -31.99 41.24
C ARG A 61 -1.28 -32.16 42.11
N ASP A 62 -2.13 -33.10 41.78
CA ASP A 62 -3.32 -33.43 42.52
C ASP A 62 -3.45 -34.96 42.63
N PRO A 63 -3.66 -35.54 43.84
CA PRO A 63 -3.83 -37.00 44.01
C PRO A 63 -4.93 -37.59 43.13
N ARG A 64 -5.99 -36.86 42.82
CA ARG A 64 -7.09 -37.29 41.97
C ARG A 64 -6.63 -37.50 40.53
N THR A 65 -5.86 -36.56 39.99
CA THR A 65 -5.31 -36.67 38.63
C THR A 65 -4.19 -37.69 38.54
N ALA A 66 -3.35 -37.85 39.57
CA ALA A 66 -2.35 -38.88 39.66
C ALA A 66 -3.02 -40.29 39.57
N LYS A 67 -4.14 -40.49 40.26
CA LYS A 67 -4.91 -41.71 40.22
C LYS A 67 -5.50 -42.03 38.84
N MET A 68 -5.85 -41.02 38.06
CA MET A 68 -6.38 -41.22 36.69
C MET A 68 -5.41 -41.92 35.76
N VAL A 69 -4.10 -41.79 36.02
CA VAL A 69 -3.02 -42.35 35.19
C VAL A 69 -2.15 -43.35 35.94
N GLU A 70 -2.60 -43.87 37.11
CA GLU A 70 -1.81 -44.77 37.93
C GLU A 70 -1.40 -46.06 37.20
N ASN A 71 -2.26 -46.57 36.32
CA ASN A 71 -2.05 -47.79 35.53
C ASN A 71 -1.56 -47.49 34.09
N TRP A 72 -1.22 -46.26 33.77
CA TRP A 72 -0.68 -45.89 32.46
C TRP A 72 0.84 -46.00 32.48
N THR A 73 1.44 -46.39 31.35
CA THR A 73 2.90 -46.26 31.18
C THR A 73 3.29 -44.83 30.88
N ASP A 74 4.57 -44.50 31.04
CA ASP A 74 5.06 -43.17 30.70
C ASP A 74 4.96 -42.88 29.20
N GLU A 75 5.12 -43.91 28.35
CA GLU A 75 4.91 -43.82 26.91
C GLU A 75 3.45 -43.48 26.56
N GLN A 76 2.47 -44.07 27.29
CA GLN A 76 1.06 -43.75 27.10
C GLN A 76 0.76 -42.30 27.48
N ILE A 77 1.34 -41.81 28.57
CA ILE A 77 1.23 -40.39 28.95
C ILE A 77 1.89 -39.48 27.92
N TRP A 78 3.08 -39.87 27.44
CA TRP A 78 3.80 -39.11 26.41
C TRP A 78 3.04 -39.06 25.08
N ALA A 79 2.29 -40.10 24.73
CA ALA A 79 1.46 -40.19 23.53
C ALA A 79 0.26 -39.23 23.52
N LEU A 80 -0.07 -38.59 24.65
CA LEU A 80 -1.16 -37.62 24.74
C LEU A 80 -0.82 -36.37 23.90
N ARG A 81 -1.54 -36.16 22.79
CA ARG A 81 -1.28 -35.12 21.80
C ARG A 81 -2.04 -33.84 22.11
N ARG A 82 -1.52 -32.71 21.59
CA ARG A 82 -2.29 -31.48 21.43
C ARG A 82 -3.30 -31.64 20.30
N GLY A 83 -4.42 -30.90 20.39
CA GLY A 83 -5.53 -31.04 19.45
C GLY A 83 -5.17 -30.70 18.02
N GLY A 84 -4.28 -29.70 17.80
CA GLY A 84 -3.83 -29.32 16.47
C GLY A 84 -2.98 -30.37 15.75
N HIS A 85 -2.49 -31.39 16.48
CA HIS A 85 -1.79 -32.57 15.93
C HIS A 85 -2.62 -33.82 15.92
N ASP A 86 -3.92 -33.72 16.17
CA ASP A 86 -4.88 -34.83 16.11
C ASP A 86 -5.75 -34.69 14.86
N TYR A 87 -5.47 -35.51 13.86
CA TYR A 87 -6.16 -35.44 12.57
C TYR A 87 -7.67 -35.60 12.68
N ARG A 88 -8.18 -36.43 13.61
CA ARG A 88 -9.61 -36.62 13.84
C ARG A 88 -10.25 -35.34 14.40
N LYS A 89 -9.60 -34.71 15.39
CA LYS A 89 -10.08 -33.46 15.98
C LYS A 89 -10.06 -32.32 14.95
N ILE A 90 -8.98 -32.20 14.16
CA ILE A 90 -8.86 -31.21 13.10
C ILE A 90 -9.92 -31.43 12.01
N TYR A 91 -10.09 -32.65 11.53
CA TYR A 91 -11.14 -32.98 10.55
C TYR A 91 -12.52 -32.54 11.04
N ASN A 92 -12.89 -32.93 12.28
CA ASN A 92 -14.19 -32.57 12.85
C ASN A 92 -14.36 -31.07 13.06
N ALA A 93 -13.28 -30.35 13.41
CA ALA A 93 -13.32 -28.91 13.55
C ALA A 93 -13.58 -28.21 12.20
N TYR A 94 -12.89 -28.63 11.14
CA TYR A 94 -13.15 -28.10 9.79
C TYR A 94 -14.54 -28.50 9.28
N LYS A 95 -14.98 -29.74 9.52
CA LYS A 95 -16.34 -30.16 9.16
C LYS A 95 -17.39 -29.25 9.82
N ALA A 96 -17.29 -29.06 11.13
CA ALA A 96 -18.20 -28.19 11.86
C ALA A 96 -18.12 -26.72 11.38
N ALA A 97 -16.92 -26.24 11.02
CA ALA A 97 -16.73 -24.90 10.47
C ALA A 97 -17.43 -24.73 9.10
N MET A 98 -17.35 -25.73 8.23
CA MET A 98 -17.98 -25.70 6.90
C MET A 98 -19.50 -25.83 6.95
N GLU A 99 -20.02 -26.55 7.94
CA GLU A 99 -21.46 -26.73 8.16
C GLU A 99 -22.10 -25.51 8.83
N PHE A 100 -21.33 -24.72 9.58
CA PHE A 100 -21.82 -23.53 10.27
C PHE A 100 -22.20 -22.42 9.29
N LYS A 101 -23.35 -21.77 9.52
CA LYS A 101 -23.86 -20.66 8.68
C LYS A 101 -24.10 -19.43 9.55
N GLY A 102 -24.04 -18.27 8.91
CA GLY A 102 -24.41 -16.98 9.52
C GLY A 102 -23.25 -16.14 10.06
N ALA A 103 -22.06 -16.72 10.25
CA ALA A 103 -20.86 -15.97 10.61
C ALA A 103 -19.60 -16.73 10.16
N PRO A 104 -18.46 -16.06 9.99
CA PRO A 104 -17.20 -16.72 9.73
C PRO A 104 -16.76 -17.56 10.94
N THR A 105 -16.05 -18.65 10.69
CA THR A 105 -15.51 -19.53 11.73
C THR A 105 -14.01 -19.41 11.83
N VAL A 106 -13.49 -19.25 13.06
CA VAL A 106 -12.07 -19.39 13.37
C VAL A 106 -11.82 -20.70 14.12
N VAL A 107 -10.87 -21.49 13.65
CA VAL A 107 -10.37 -22.69 14.32
C VAL A 107 -9.06 -22.36 15.02
N LEU A 108 -9.05 -22.35 16.35
CA LEU A 108 -7.86 -22.12 17.17
C LEU A 108 -7.25 -23.47 17.55
N ALA A 109 -6.27 -23.92 16.78
CA ALA A 109 -5.61 -25.21 16.96
C ALA A 109 -4.34 -25.06 17.82
N CYS A 110 -4.28 -25.80 18.94
CA CYS A 110 -3.08 -25.85 19.77
C CYS A 110 -2.06 -26.80 19.14
N THR A 111 -0.91 -26.27 18.74
CA THR A 111 0.19 -27.00 18.10
C THR A 111 1.48 -26.89 18.91
N ILE A 112 2.49 -27.66 18.53
CA ILE A 112 3.84 -27.62 19.10
C ILE A 112 4.80 -27.24 18.00
N LYS A 113 5.59 -26.20 18.23
CA LYS A 113 6.65 -25.79 17.27
C LYS A 113 7.68 -26.91 17.14
N GLY A 114 8.03 -27.25 15.89
CA GLY A 114 8.95 -28.38 15.63
C GLY A 114 8.34 -29.75 15.92
N TYR A 115 7.02 -29.88 15.90
CA TYR A 115 6.36 -31.17 16.07
C TYR A 115 6.90 -32.21 15.07
N ASP A 116 7.11 -33.42 15.56
CA ASP A 116 7.70 -34.57 14.85
C ASP A 116 9.19 -34.45 14.42
N LEU A 117 9.87 -33.34 14.71
CA LEU A 117 11.31 -33.20 14.45
C LEU A 117 12.22 -33.84 15.53
N GLY A 118 11.64 -34.55 16.51
CA GLY A 118 12.36 -35.16 17.61
C GLY A 118 12.49 -34.28 18.86
N THR A 119 13.01 -34.86 19.94
CA THR A 119 13.10 -34.23 21.26
C THR A 119 14.06 -33.05 21.34
N HIS A 120 15.04 -32.98 20.42
CA HIS A 120 15.96 -31.86 20.34
C HIS A 120 15.32 -30.58 19.77
N PHE A 121 14.15 -30.70 19.11
CA PHE A 121 13.47 -29.60 18.43
C PHE A 121 12.07 -29.31 19.00
N ALA A 122 11.26 -30.35 19.23
CA ALA A 122 9.87 -30.19 19.60
C ALA A 122 9.69 -29.41 20.91
N GLY A 123 8.96 -28.30 20.85
CA GLY A 123 8.63 -27.46 22.00
C GLY A 123 9.75 -26.56 22.49
N ARG A 124 10.90 -26.51 21.83
CA ARG A 124 12.05 -25.70 22.27
C ARG A 124 12.06 -24.32 21.65
N ASN A 125 12.47 -23.31 22.42
CA ASN A 125 12.62 -21.93 21.92
C ASN A 125 13.69 -21.84 20.81
N ALA A 126 14.78 -22.59 20.93
CA ALA A 126 15.84 -22.67 19.95
C ALA A 126 15.39 -23.13 18.56
N THR A 127 14.28 -23.86 18.46
CA THR A 127 13.72 -24.36 17.20
C THR A 127 13.44 -23.23 16.19
N HIS A 128 13.17 -22.02 16.67
CA HIS A 128 12.99 -20.86 15.79
C HIS A 128 14.24 -20.53 14.96
N GLN A 129 15.43 -20.76 15.53
CA GLN A 129 16.71 -20.40 14.90
C GLN A 129 17.43 -21.62 14.27
N MET A 130 16.96 -22.82 14.54
CA MET A 130 17.58 -24.05 14.03
C MET A 130 17.29 -24.21 12.53
N LYS A 131 18.35 -24.21 11.74
CA LYS A 131 18.27 -24.30 10.27
C LYS A 131 18.62 -25.68 9.72
N LYS A 132 19.21 -26.56 10.53
CA LYS A 132 19.72 -27.88 10.11
C LYS A 132 19.40 -28.92 11.17
N LEU A 133 18.97 -30.10 10.74
CA LEU A 133 18.86 -31.30 11.58
C LEU A 133 20.22 -31.99 11.63
N ALA A 134 20.59 -32.56 12.79
CA ALA A 134 21.67 -33.52 12.86
C ALA A 134 21.28 -34.79 12.09
N LEU A 135 22.27 -35.59 11.68
CA LEU A 135 22.00 -36.81 10.89
C LEU A 135 21.05 -37.77 11.59
N ASP A 136 21.23 -37.98 12.91
CA ASP A 136 20.35 -38.88 13.68
C ASP A 136 18.91 -38.34 13.80
N ASP A 137 18.73 -37.03 13.98
CA ASP A 137 17.41 -36.41 13.99
C ASP A 137 16.73 -36.54 12.62
N LEU A 138 17.50 -36.39 11.52
CA LEU A 138 17.00 -36.56 10.18
C LEU A 138 16.56 -38.01 9.89
N LYS A 139 17.35 -39.00 10.37
CA LYS A 139 16.98 -40.42 10.25
C LYS A 139 15.69 -40.72 11.05
N GLN A 140 15.59 -40.22 12.28
CA GLN A 140 14.38 -40.40 13.10
C GLN A 140 13.16 -39.75 12.43
N PHE A 141 13.31 -38.57 11.85
CA PHE A 141 12.24 -37.89 11.12
C PHE A 141 11.79 -38.70 9.89
N ARG A 142 12.76 -39.18 9.07
CA ARG A 142 12.51 -40.05 7.93
C ARG A 142 11.75 -41.32 8.34
N ASP A 143 12.22 -42.01 9.37
CA ASP A 143 11.63 -43.28 9.84
C ASP A 143 10.22 -43.10 10.38
N ARG A 144 9.98 -42.00 11.12
CA ARG A 144 8.65 -41.66 11.63
C ARG A 144 7.64 -41.36 10.51
N LEU A 145 8.07 -40.79 9.41
CA LEU A 145 7.24 -40.48 8.25
C LEU A 145 7.24 -41.60 7.21
N GLU A 146 7.94 -42.69 7.45
CA GLU A 146 8.07 -43.84 6.54
C GLU A 146 8.57 -43.45 5.14
N ILE A 147 9.50 -42.45 5.08
CA ILE A 147 10.06 -42.01 3.80
C ILE A 147 11.13 -43.00 3.35
N PRO A 148 11.02 -43.60 2.13
CA PRO A 148 11.91 -44.67 1.68
C PRO A 148 13.27 -44.13 1.16
N ILE A 149 14.04 -43.48 2.03
CA ILE A 149 15.39 -42.99 1.76
C ILE A 149 16.37 -43.78 2.65
N SER A 150 17.38 -44.41 2.07
CA SER A 150 18.32 -45.23 2.83
C SER A 150 19.28 -44.38 3.66
N ASP A 151 19.79 -44.95 4.75
CA ASP A 151 20.80 -44.34 5.60
C ASP A 151 22.02 -43.87 4.79
N LYS A 152 22.51 -44.72 3.89
CA LYS A 152 23.67 -44.40 3.03
C LYS A 152 23.48 -43.09 2.25
N VAL A 153 22.25 -42.78 1.81
CA VAL A 153 21.97 -41.53 1.07
C VAL A 153 22.01 -40.34 2.01
N LEU A 154 21.42 -40.44 3.21
CA LEU A 154 21.43 -39.36 4.20
C LEU A 154 22.82 -39.14 4.80
N GLU A 155 23.63 -40.19 4.96
CA GLU A 155 25.00 -40.11 5.46
C GLU A 155 25.96 -39.48 4.45
N ALA A 156 25.71 -39.62 3.15
CA ALA A 156 26.49 -39.00 2.11
C ALA A 156 26.40 -37.46 2.12
N ASP A 157 25.24 -36.91 2.33
CA ASP A 157 25.01 -35.47 2.53
C ASP A 157 23.68 -35.22 3.29
N PRO A 158 23.74 -35.04 4.62
CA PRO A 158 22.53 -34.82 5.44
C PRO A 158 21.86 -33.47 5.15
N TYR A 159 22.54 -32.56 4.46
CA TYR A 159 22.02 -31.23 4.15
C TYR A 159 21.40 -31.14 2.74
N ARG A 160 21.53 -32.19 1.93
CA ARG A 160 20.96 -32.33 0.60
C ARG A 160 20.18 -33.62 0.45
N ALA A 161 19.29 -33.88 1.40
CA ALA A 161 18.38 -35.01 1.29
C ALA A 161 17.62 -34.93 -0.05
N PRO A 162 17.49 -36.07 -0.78
CA PRO A 162 16.79 -36.06 -2.06
C PRO A 162 15.30 -35.72 -1.85
N TYR A 163 14.74 -35.04 -2.82
CA TYR A 163 13.29 -34.82 -2.87
C TYR A 163 12.57 -36.16 -3.05
N PHE A 164 11.58 -36.40 -2.21
CA PHE A 164 10.74 -37.58 -2.28
C PHE A 164 9.31 -37.21 -2.66
N HIS A 165 8.80 -37.87 -3.69
CA HIS A 165 7.38 -37.88 -4.06
C HIS A 165 6.96 -39.32 -4.33
N PRO A 166 5.87 -39.84 -3.73
CA PRO A 166 5.48 -41.25 -3.82
C PRO A 166 5.06 -41.69 -5.23
N GLY A 167 4.84 -40.73 -6.14
CA GLY A 167 4.37 -41.00 -7.49
C GLY A 167 2.86 -40.76 -7.66
N ALA A 168 2.44 -40.54 -8.91
CA ALA A 168 1.03 -40.30 -9.22
C ALA A 168 0.13 -41.53 -9.00
N ASP A 169 0.72 -42.72 -9.06
CA ASP A 169 0.00 -43.99 -8.91
C ASP A 169 -0.11 -44.47 -7.45
N ASP A 170 0.51 -43.74 -6.51
CA ASP A 170 0.41 -44.03 -5.08
C ASP A 170 -1.04 -43.80 -4.60
N GLU A 171 -1.58 -44.74 -3.85
CA GLU A 171 -2.97 -44.71 -3.38
C GLU A 171 -3.31 -43.44 -2.59
N ARG A 172 -2.37 -42.93 -1.80
CA ARG A 172 -2.50 -41.68 -1.03
C ARG A 172 -2.61 -40.47 -1.94
N VAL A 173 -1.81 -40.43 -3.02
CA VAL A 173 -1.84 -39.36 -4.01
C VAL A 173 -3.13 -39.44 -4.84
N GLN A 174 -3.55 -40.63 -5.25
CA GLN A 174 -4.81 -40.82 -5.97
C GLN A 174 -6.00 -40.36 -5.12
N TYR A 175 -6.06 -40.75 -3.85
CA TYR A 175 -7.09 -40.28 -2.91
C TYR A 175 -7.10 -38.76 -2.78
N LEU A 176 -5.93 -38.15 -2.57
CA LEU A 176 -5.79 -36.68 -2.50
C LEU A 176 -6.32 -36.02 -3.77
N MET A 177 -5.90 -36.49 -4.93
CA MET A 177 -6.27 -35.91 -6.22
C MET A 177 -7.75 -36.10 -6.53
N GLU A 178 -8.35 -37.23 -6.17
CA GLU A 178 -9.79 -37.46 -6.29
C GLU A 178 -10.57 -36.40 -5.47
N ARG A 179 -10.18 -36.17 -4.22
CA ARG A 179 -10.82 -35.17 -3.36
C ARG A 179 -10.63 -33.76 -3.90
N ARG A 180 -9.45 -33.43 -4.38
CA ARG A 180 -9.19 -32.11 -5.00
C ARG A 180 -10.04 -31.89 -6.26
N ARG A 181 -10.16 -32.89 -7.13
CA ARG A 181 -11.02 -32.81 -8.33
C ARG A 181 -12.50 -32.63 -7.96
N ALA A 182 -12.97 -33.34 -6.94
CA ALA A 182 -14.35 -33.18 -6.45
C ALA A 182 -14.66 -31.76 -5.92
N LEU A 183 -13.64 -31.02 -5.49
CA LEU A 183 -13.73 -29.62 -5.07
C LEU A 183 -13.52 -28.62 -6.23
N GLY A 184 -13.43 -29.07 -7.47
CA GLY A 184 -13.19 -28.22 -8.65
C GLY A 184 -11.70 -27.97 -8.94
N GLY A 185 -10.78 -28.70 -8.32
CA GLY A 185 -9.34 -28.58 -8.54
C GLY A 185 -8.59 -27.91 -7.39
N PHE A 186 -7.45 -27.32 -7.70
CA PHE A 186 -6.63 -26.60 -6.72
C PHE A 186 -7.17 -25.20 -6.50
N VAL A 187 -7.21 -24.74 -5.26
CA VAL A 187 -7.71 -23.42 -4.87
C VAL A 187 -6.72 -22.77 -3.91
N PRO A 188 -6.29 -21.52 -4.17
CA PRO A 188 -6.47 -20.80 -5.42
C PRO A 188 -5.58 -21.36 -6.54
N GLU A 189 -6.10 -21.39 -7.75
CA GLU A 189 -5.29 -21.59 -8.94
C GLU A 189 -4.86 -20.21 -9.46
N ARG A 190 -3.56 -19.90 -9.38
CA ARG A 190 -3.04 -18.63 -9.90
C ARG A 190 -2.95 -18.70 -11.42
N ARG A 191 -3.55 -17.72 -12.08
CA ARG A 191 -3.52 -17.54 -13.52
C ARG A 191 -2.70 -16.30 -13.83
N THR A 192 -1.60 -16.45 -14.54
CA THR A 192 -0.80 -15.32 -15.03
C THR A 192 -1.33 -14.81 -16.37
N LYS A 193 -2.07 -15.66 -17.10
CA LYS A 193 -2.71 -15.27 -18.36
C LYS A 193 -4.16 -14.90 -18.10
N TYR A 194 -4.56 -13.74 -18.58
CA TYR A 194 -5.93 -13.24 -18.48
C TYR A 194 -6.30 -12.54 -19.80
N THR A 195 -7.58 -12.31 -20.04
CA THR A 195 -8.04 -11.49 -21.15
C THR A 195 -7.83 -10.01 -20.79
N PRO A 196 -7.12 -9.24 -21.63
CA PRO A 196 -6.97 -7.80 -21.40
C PRO A 196 -8.34 -7.13 -21.24
N LEU A 197 -8.38 -6.14 -20.35
CA LEU A 197 -9.58 -5.35 -20.12
C LEU A 197 -9.77 -4.39 -21.31
N PRO A 198 -10.97 -4.26 -21.88
CA PRO A 198 -11.25 -3.23 -22.88
C PRO A 198 -11.17 -1.86 -22.21
N ILE A 199 -10.09 -1.13 -22.45
CA ILE A 199 -9.87 0.21 -21.92
C ILE A 199 -10.73 1.20 -22.70
N PRO A 200 -11.42 2.16 -22.03
CA PRO A 200 -12.24 3.17 -22.71
C PRO A 200 -11.42 3.96 -23.74
N GLY A 201 -12.04 4.28 -24.86
CA GLY A 201 -11.38 5.08 -25.90
C GLY A 201 -11.11 6.52 -25.48
N GLN A 202 -10.22 7.20 -26.20
CA GLN A 202 -9.67 8.55 -25.93
C GLN A 202 -10.74 9.56 -25.49
N LYS A 203 -11.94 9.52 -26.08
CA LYS A 203 -13.05 10.43 -25.76
C LYS A 203 -13.43 10.44 -24.26
N ALA A 204 -13.23 9.32 -23.56
CA ALA A 204 -13.54 9.22 -22.14
C ALA A 204 -12.53 10.02 -21.28
N PHE A 205 -11.33 10.24 -21.81
CA PHE A 205 -10.25 10.98 -21.15
C PHE A 205 -10.25 12.49 -21.49
N ASP A 206 -10.89 12.89 -22.59
CA ASP A 206 -10.84 14.29 -23.10
C ASP A 206 -11.65 15.27 -22.25
N GLY A 207 -12.62 14.77 -21.46
CA GLY A 207 -13.55 15.62 -20.72
C GLY A 207 -12.87 16.58 -19.75
N VAL A 208 -11.83 16.11 -19.05
CA VAL A 208 -11.08 16.89 -18.06
C VAL A 208 -9.87 17.63 -18.64
N LYS A 209 -9.48 17.35 -19.89
CA LYS A 209 -8.40 18.04 -20.61
C LYS A 209 -8.78 19.43 -21.10
N ARG A 210 -10.07 19.74 -21.13
CA ARG A 210 -10.57 21.06 -21.57
C ARG A 210 -10.37 22.17 -20.55
N GLY A 211 -9.86 21.82 -19.36
CA GLY A 211 -9.77 22.73 -18.23
C GLY A 211 -11.14 23.09 -17.63
N SER A 212 -11.14 24.05 -16.72
CA SER A 212 -12.34 24.48 -15.97
C SER A 212 -12.89 25.85 -16.39
N GLY A 213 -12.29 26.49 -17.37
CA GLY A 213 -12.65 27.85 -17.81
C GLY A 213 -12.40 28.88 -16.71
N LYS A 214 -13.46 29.48 -16.17
CA LYS A 214 -13.39 30.44 -15.07
C LYS A 214 -13.71 29.84 -13.70
N GLN A 215 -14.08 28.58 -13.65
CA GLN A 215 -14.46 27.91 -12.42
C GLN A 215 -13.22 27.31 -11.77
N GLU A 216 -13.02 27.56 -10.50
CA GLU A 216 -12.02 26.86 -9.70
C GLU A 216 -12.49 25.45 -9.40
N VAL A 217 -11.62 24.47 -9.62
CA VAL A 217 -11.90 23.03 -9.44
C VAL A 217 -10.73 22.35 -8.80
N ALA A 218 -10.96 21.64 -7.72
CA ALA A 218 -9.97 20.81 -7.03
C ALA A 218 -9.60 19.58 -7.88
N THR A 219 -8.36 19.12 -7.79
CA THR A 219 -7.91 17.91 -8.51
C THR A 219 -8.66 16.65 -8.06
N THR A 220 -9.15 16.57 -6.81
CA THR A 220 -10.08 15.54 -6.34
C THR A 220 -11.33 15.49 -7.23
N MET A 221 -11.94 16.64 -7.49
CA MET A 221 -13.15 16.72 -8.34
C MET A 221 -12.86 16.45 -9.81
N ALA A 222 -11.66 16.80 -10.30
CA ALA A 222 -11.22 16.45 -11.65
C ALA A 222 -11.08 14.92 -11.81
N PHE A 223 -10.49 14.24 -10.82
CA PHE A 223 -10.39 12.79 -10.80
C PHE A 223 -11.78 12.12 -10.78
N VAL A 224 -12.69 12.58 -9.91
CA VAL A 224 -14.06 12.06 -9.83
C VAL A 224 -14.81 12.23 -11.15
N ARG A 225 -14.64 13.38 -11.82
CA ARG A 225 -15.24 13.63 -13.13
C ARG A 225 -14.67 12.68 -14.19
N LEU A 226 -13.35 12.48 -14.22
CA LEU A 226 -12.70 11.52 -15.12
C LEU A 226 -13.26 10.11 -14.88
N LEU A 227 -13.31 9.66 -13.64
CA LEU A 227 -13.87 8.35 -13.28
C LEU A 227 -15.32 8.21 -13.76
N LYS A 228 -16.14 9.27 -13.62
CA LYS A 228 -17.53 9.28 -14.10
C LYS A 228 -17.62 9.15 -15.62
N ASP A 229 -16.70 9.77 -16.35
CA ASP A 229 -16.65 9.66 -17.80
C ASP A 229 -16.20 8.26 -18.25
N LEU A 230 -15.20 7.67 -17.59
CA LEU A 230 -14.74 6.29 -17.80
C LEU A 230 -15.87 5.27 -17.55
N MET A 231 -16.65 5.46 -16.50
CA MET A 231 -17.75 4.57 -16.13
C MET A 231 -18.98 4.68 -17.06
N ARG A 232 -18.97 5.54 -18.08
CA ARG A 232 -19.96 5.51 -19.15
C ARG A 232 -19.73 4.39 -20.17
N ASP A 233 -18.52 3.86 -20.22
CA ASP A 233 -18.21 2.69 -21.05
C ASP A 233 -18.82 1.43 -20.43
N LYS A 234 -19.74 0.80 -21.14
CA LYS A 234 -20.51 -0.36 -20.65
C LYS A 234 -19.68 -1.63 -20.48
N ASN A 235 -18.55 -1.71 -21.20
CA ASN A 235 -17.65 -2.87 -21.11
C ASN A 235 -16.63 -2.69 -19.98
N PHE A 236 -16.27 -1.47 -19.65
CA PHE A 236 -15.30 -1.13 -18.59
C PHE A 236 -15.98 -0.97 -17.23
N ALA A 237 -17.10 -0.26 -17.16
CA ALA A 237 -17.77 0.10 -15.90
C ALA A 237 -18.03 -1.08 -14.94
N PRO A 238 -18.44 -2.29 -15.41
CA PRO A 238 -18.67 -3.42 -14.52
C PRO A 238 -17.43 -3.93 -13.78
N HIS A 239 -16.23 -3.59 -14.25
CA HIS A 239 -14.96 -4.00 -13.65
C HIS A 239 -14.45 -3.01 -12.61
N VAL A 240 -14.99 -1.80 -12.54
CA VAL A 240 -14.54 -0.76 -11.60
C VAL A 240 -15.10 -1.00 -10.21
N VAL A 241 -14.21 -0.98 -9.21
CA VAL A 241 -14.57 -1.18 -7.79
C VAL A 241 -14.06 0.02 -6.98
N PRO A 242 -14.86 1.08 -6.82
CA PRO A 242 -14.52 2.16 -5.90
C PRO A 242 -14.57 1.65 -4.46
N ILE A 243 -13.52 1.90 -3.70
CA ILE A 243 -13.38 1.50 -2.29
C ILE A 243 -13.15 2.77 -1.49
N ILE A 244 -14.03 3.05 -0.53
CA ILE A 244 -14.00 4.28 0.26
C ILE A 244 -14.29 3.88 1.71
N PRO A 245 -13.48 4.30 2.69
CA PRO A 245 -13.75 4.00 4.09
C PRO A 245 -15.12 4.51 4.52
N ASP A 246 -15.36 5.85 4.47
CA ASP A 246 -16.65 6.46 4.81
C ASP A 246 -16.88 7.83 4.14
N GLU A 247 -15.84 8.48 3.71
CA GLU A 247 -15.78 9.91 3.37
C GLU A 247 -16.22 10.19 1.92
N ALA A 248 -17.17 9.44 1.37
CA ALA A 248 -17.59 9.58 -0.03
C ALA A 248 -17.98 11.02 -0.41
N ARG A 249 -18.66 11.77 0.50
CA ARG A 249 -19.03 13.16 0.24
C ARG A 249 -17.83 14.10 0.22
N THR A 250 -16.86 13.92 1.11
CA THR A 250 -15.62 14.71 1.14
C THR A 250 -14.82 14.57 -0.16
N PHE A 251 -14.86 13.39 -0.77
CA PHE A 251 -14.17 13.10 -2.02
C PHE A 251 -15.06 13.35 -3.27
N GLY A 252 -16.28 13.87 -3.12
CA GLY A 252 -17.21 14.09 -4.24
C GLY A 252 -17.79 12.81 -4.86
N MET A 253 -17.56 11.66 -4.22
CA MET A 253 -18.03 10.35 -4.70
C MET A 253 -19.52 10.10 -4.44
N ASP A 254 -20.19 10.94 -3.65
CA ASP A 254 -21.64 10.92 -3.47
C ASP A 254 -22.41 11.12 -4.79
N SER A 255 -21.78 11.76 -5.78
CA SER A 255 -22.32 11.87 -7.14
C SER A 255 -22.57 10.52 -7.83
N PHE A 256 -21.99 9.44 -7.32
CA PHE A 256 -22.18 8.06 -7.81
C PHE A 256 -23.31 7.31 -7.10
N PHE A 257 -23.80 7.76 -5.95
CA PHE A 257 -24.85 7.09 -5.20
C PHE A 257 -26.11 6.79 -6.03
N PRO A 258 -26.62 7.72 -6.87
CA PRO A 258 -27.80 7.43 -7.68
C PRO A 258 -27.58 6.37 -8.77
N THR A 259 -26.35 6.22 -9.26
CA THR A 259 -26.02 5.38 -10.43
C THR A 259 -25.48 4.00 -10.05
N ILE A 260 -24.34 3.92 -9.39
CA ILE A 260 -23.69 2.64 -9.09
C ILE A 260 -23.91 2.16 -7.66
N LYS A 261 -24.40 3.01 -6.77
CA LYS A 261 -24.82 2.69 -5.39
C LYS A 261 -23.73 2.05 -4.53
N ILE A 262 -23.92 2.07 -3.22
CA ILE A 262 -23.09 1.37 -2.26
C ILE A 262 -23.53 -0.10 -2.19
N TYR A 263 -22.58 -1.00 -2.18
CA TYR A 263 -22.86 -2.43 -2.02
C TYR A 263 -23.34 -2.75 -0.60
N ASN A 264 -24.48 -3.39 -0.50
CA ASN A 264 -24.97 -4.00 0.73
C ASN A 264 -25.64 -5.33 0.41
N PRO A 265 -25.15 -6.48 0.94
CA PRO A 265 -25.69 -7.80 0.62
C PRO A 265 -27.16 -7.98 1.02
N HIS A 266 -27.65 -7.17 1.96
CA HIS A 266 -29.05 -7.19 2.42
C HIS A 266 -29.94 -6.16 1.68
N GLY A 267 -29.36 -5.27 0.86
CA GLY A 267 -30.02 -4.10 0.29
C GLY A 267 -30.27 -3.03 1.36
N GLN A 268 -30.96 -1.95 0.97
CA GLN A 268 -31.27 -0.84 1.88
C GLN A 268 -32.60 -1.09 2.58
N ASN A 269 -32.56 -1.47 3.86
CA ASN A 269 -33.73 -1.82 4.66
C ASN A 269 -34.20 -0.68 5.58
N TYR A 270 -33.78 0.55 5.33
CA TYR A 270 -34.11 1.75 6.09
C TYR A 270 -34.21 2.95 5.14
N THR A 271 -34.83 4.02 5.62
CA THR A 271 -34.87 5.30 4.91
C THR A 271 -33.67 6.14 5.36
N PRO A 272 -32.75 6.51 4.47
CA PRO A 272 -31.60 7.33 4.86
C PRO A 272 -32.06 8.72 5.29
N VAL A 273 -31.32 9.35 6.22
CA VAL A 273 -31.64 10.66 6.76
C VAL A 273 -31.66 11.76 5.69
N ASP A 274 -30.88 11.57 4.65
CA ASP A 274 -30.72 12.48 3.50
C ASP A 274 -31.59 12.09 2.28
N HIS A 275 -32.64 11.28 2.46
CA HIS A 275 -33.45 10.70 1.38
C HIS A 275 -34.09 11.74 0.47
N GLU A 276 -34.31 12.96 0.94
CA GLU A 276 -34.86 14.08 0.17
C GLU A 276 -33.82 14.74 -0.75
N LEU A 277 -32.53 14.51 -0.51
CA LEU A 277 -31.45 15.05 -1.33
C LEU A 277 -31.35 14.29 -2.67
N MET A 278 -31.03 15.02 -3.73
CA MET A 278 -30.80 14.43 -5.06
C MET A 278 -29.65 13.41 -5.04
N LEU A 279 -28.61 13.66 -4.27
CA LEU A 279 -27.46 12.78 -4.05
C LEU A 279 -27.57 12.04 -2.70
N SER A 280 -28.75 11.52 -2.39
CA SER A 280 -29.00 10.78 -1.16
C SER A 280 -28.18 9.48 -1.11
N TYR A 281 -27.83 9.07 0.10
CA TYR A 281 -27.17 7.78 0.38
C TYR A 281 -28.02 6.62 -0.12
N ARG A 282 -27.46 5.76 -0.97
CA ARG A 282 -28.18 4.64 -1.60
C ARG A 282 -27.37 3.36 -1.58
N GLU A 283 -27.97 2.32 -1.00
CA GLU A 283 -27.42 0.98 -0.96
C GLU A 283 -28.20 0.02 -1.85
N ALA A 284 -27.53 -1.01 -2.37
CA ALA A 284 -28.16 -2.09 -3.12
C ALA A 284 -27.31 -3.35 -3.12
N LYS A 285 -27.96 -4.52 -3.31
CA LYS A 285 -27.27 -5.81 -3.46
C LYS A 285 -26.33 -5.87 -4.67
N ASN A 286 -26.57 -5.07 -5.68
CA ASN A 286 -25.74 -4.91 -6.87
C ASN A 286 -24.99 -3.57 -6.89
N GLY A 287 -24.80 -2.94 -5.74
CA GLY A 287 -23.96 -1.75 -5.62
C GLY A 287 -22.50 -2.05 -5.94
N GLN A 288 -21.78 -1.06 -6.48
CA GLN A 288 -20.34 -1.22 -6.83
C GLN A 288 -19.41 -0.54 -5.85
N ILE A 289 -19.86 0.51 -5.14
CA ILE A 289 -19.03 1.20 -4.15
C ILE A 289 -18.92 0.30 -2.91
N ILE A 290 -17.71 -0.05 -2.53
CA ILE A 290 -17.46 -0.75 -1.27
C ILE A 290 -17.17 0.29 -0.18
N HIS A 291 -18.05 0.33 0.82
CA HIS A 291 -18.01 1.23 1.96
C HIS A 291 -17.71 0.40 3.21
N THR A 292 -16.50 0.50 3.74
CA THR A 292 -16.02 -0.39 4.82
C THR A 292 -16.24 0.17 6.21
N GLY A 293 -16.72 1.41 6.32
CA GLY A 293 -16.57 2.24 7.52
C GLY A 293 -15.16 2.79 7.63
N ILE A 294 -14.88 3.63 8.62
CA ILE A 294 -13.53 4.19 8.87
C ILE A 294 -12.58 3.07 9.31
N ASN A 295 -12.17 2.27 8.35
CA ASN A 295 -11.35 1.08 8.53
C ASN A 295 -10.45 0.88 7.31
N GLU A 296 -9.30 1.52 7.32
CA GLU A 296 -8.32 1.45 6.23
C GLU A 296 -7.79 0.03 6.01
N ALA A 297 -7.65 -0.77 7.08
CA ALA A 297 -7.20 -2.16 6.95
C ALA A 297 -8.23 -3.03 6.19
N GLY A 298 -9.54 -2.87 6.46
CA GLY A 298 -10.62 -3.53 5.73
C GLY A 298 -10.68 -3.07 4.28
N SER A 299 -10.49 -1.78 4.02
CA SER A 299 -10.42 -1.21 2.68
C SER A 299 -9.23 -1.75 1.88
N ALA A 300 -8.05 -1.80 2.49
CA ALA A 300 -6.86 -2.37 1.87
C ALA A 300 -7.03 -3.86 1.56
N ALA A 301 -7.63 -4.65 2.45
CA ALA A 301 -7.95 -6.05 2.19
C ALA A 301 -8.92 -6.22 1.00
N THR A 302 -9.92 -5.34 0.88
CA THR A 302 -10.84 -5.30 -0.26
C THR A 302 -10.12 -4.92 -1.56
N PHE A 303 -9.21 -3.95 -1.50
CA PHE A 303 -8.36 -3.55 -2.61
C PHE A 303 -7.51 -4.72 -3.13
N ILE A 304 -6.86 -5.46 -2.22
CA ILE A 304 -6.07 -6.65 -2.55
C ILE A 304 -6.96 -7.71 -3.22
N ALA A 305 -8.12 -8.01 -2.64
CA ALA A 305 -9.04 -9.02 -3.16
C ALA A 305 -9.53 -8.67 -4.58
N ALA A 306 -9.90 -7.42 -4.83
CA ALA A 306 -10.34 -6.97 -6.15
C ALA A 306 -9.16 -6.92 -7.14
N GLY A 307 -8.01 -6.35 -6.74
CA GLY A 307 -6.86 -6.16 -7.63
C GLY A 307 -6.15 -7.46 -8.01
N SER A 308 -6.30 -8.54 -7.23
CA SER A 308 -5.79 -9.88 -7.55
C SER A 308 -6.85 -10.80 -8.17
N ALA A 309 -8.06 -10.32 -8.43
CA ALA A 309 -9.18 -11.13 -8.94
C ALA A 309 -8.89 -11.74 -10.32
N TYR A 310 -8.11 -11.07 -11.17
CA TYR A 310 -7.70 -11.63 -12.47
C TYR A 310 -6.94 -12.93 -12.32
N SER A 311 -6.06 -13.04 -11.31
CA SER A 311 -5.23 -14.23 -11.06
C SER A 311 -5.96 -15.30 -10.24
N THR A 312 -6.81 -14.91 -9.29
CA THR A 312 -7.52 -15.82 -8.39
C THR A 312 -8.87 -16.30 -8.93
N GLN A 313 -9.58 -15.43 -9.67
CA GLN A 313 -10.93 -15.69 -10.20
C GLN A 313 -10.97 -15.71 -11.75
N GLY A 314 -9.91 -15.28 -12.43
CA GLY A 314 -9.86 -15.17 -13.88
C GLY A 314 -10.65 -13.97 -14.44
N VAL A 315 -11.05 -13.02 -13.59
CA VAL A 315 -11.80 -11.82 -13.98
C VAL A 315 -11.04 -10.58 -13.52
N PRO A 316 -10.53 -9.75 -14.45
CA PRO A 316 -9.85 -8.52 -14.06
C PRO A 316 -10.85 -7.53 -13.44
N MET A 317 -10.47 -6.95 -12.30
CA MET A 317 -11.19 -5.87 -11.65
C MET A 317 -10.25 -4.68 -11.48
N VAL A 318 -10.80 -3.47 -11.52
CA VAL A 318 -10.07 -2.21 -11.38
C VAL A 318 -10.47 -1.58 -10.05
N PRO A 319 -9.83 -1.96 -8.94
CA PRO A 319 -10.08 -1.29 -7.67
C PRO A 319 -9.51 0.12 -7.70
N ILE A 320 -10.29 1.05 -7.16
CA ILE A 320 -9.92 2.46 -6.96
C ILE A 320 -10.15 2.75 -5.48
N TYR A 321 -9.08 2.72 -4.70
CA TYR A 321 -9.15 2.94 -3.26
C TYR A 321 -8.83 4.38 -2.92
N LEU A 322 -9.85 5.13 -2.45
CA LEU A 322 -9.72 6.52 -2.02
C LEU A 322 -9.65 6.57 -0.48
N PHE A 323 -8.73 7.37 0.03
CA PHE A 323 -8.57 7.61 1.47
C PHE A 323 -8.01 9.01 1.72
N TYR A 324 -8.09 9.48 2.95
CA TYR A 324 -7.28 10.62 3.38
C TYR A 324 -5.79 10.29 3.23
N SER A 325 -5.06 11.08 2.46
CA SER A 325 -3.65 10.84 2.11
C SER A 325 -2.79 10.44 3.32
N MET A 326 -2.97 11.14 4.44
CA MET A 326 -2.24 10.88 5.69
C MET A 326 -2.43 9.45 6.21
N PHE A 327 -3.59 8.82 6.01
CA PHE A 327 -3.93 7.57 6.68
C PHE A 327 -3.68 6.32 5.84
N GLY A 328 -3.47 6.44 4.53
CA GLY A 328 -3.28 5.31 3.65
C GLY A 328 -2.01 4.52 3.95
N PHE A 329 -0.87 4.99 3.47
CA PHE A 329 0.41 4.29 3.66
C PHE A 329 0.85 4.21 5.12
N GLN A 330 0.56 5.22 5.93
CA GLN A 330 0.93 5.21 7.35
C GLN A 330 0.22 4.11 8.14
N ARG A 331 -1.05 3.81 7.83
CA ARG A 331 -1.84 2.78 8.54
C ARG A 331 -1.80 1.41 7.86
N THR A 332 -1.63 1.35 6.55
CA THR A 332 -1.77 0.13 5.76
C THR A 332 -0.59 -0.18 4.84
N GLY A 333 0.57 0.42 5.08
CA GLY A 333 1.79 0.18 4.29
C GLY A 333 2.16 -1.29 4.20
N ASP A 334 2.05 -2.04 5.30
CA ASP A 334 2.27 -3.49 5.34
C ASP A 334 1.27 -4.25 4.43
N SER A 335 0.02 -3.82 4.38
CA SER A 335 -0.97 -4.39 3.46
C SER A 335 -0.62 -4.15 2.00
N PHE A 336 -0.02 -2.99 1.66
CA PHE A 336 0.45 -2.74 0.29
C PHE A 336 1.69 -3.56 -0.08
N TRP A 337 2.55 -3.92 0.89
CA TRP A 337 3.59 -4.93 0.67
C TRP A 337 2.98 -6.29 0.35
N ALA A 338 2.00 -6.74 1.14
CA ALA A 338 1.25 -7.96 0.87
C ALA A 338 0.51 -7.90 -0.48
N ALA A 339 0.02 -6.73 -0.89
CA ALA A 339 -0.58 -6.50 -2.20
C ALA A 339 0.42 -6.78 -3.35
N GLY A 340 1.65 -6.29 -3.22
CA GLY A 340 2.73 -6.58 -4.18
C GLY A 340 2.99 -8.08 -4.30
N ASP A 341 3.13 -8.79 -3.17
CA ASP A 341 3.33 -10.25 -3.14
C ASP A 341 2.15 -11.02 -3.78
N GLN A 342 0.95 -10.47 -3.72
CA GLN A 342 -0.26 -11.07 -4.30
C GLN A 342 -0.55 -10.60 -5.73
N MET A 343 0.40 -9.91 -6.37
CA MET A 343 0.25 -9.42 -7.75
C MET A 343 -1.00 -8.54 -7.93
N THR A 344 -1.26 -7.68 -6.95
CA THR A 344 -2.42 -6.78 -6.96
C THR A 344 -2.20 -5.64 -7.93
N ARG A 345 -3.24 -5.30 -8.69
CA ARG A 345 -3.29 -4.16 -9.63
C ARG A 345 -4.39 -3.21 -9.20
N GLY A 346 -4.23 -1.92 -9.47
CA GLY A 346 -5.28 -0.93 -9.20
C GLY A 346 -4.74 0.45 -8.84
N PHE A 347 -5.66 1.36 -8.61
CA PHE A 347 -5.36 2.74 -8.26
C PHE A 347 -5.56 2.98 -6.77
N ILE A 348 -4.57 3.61 -6.16
CA ILE A 348 -4.56 4.08 -4.78
C ILE A 348 -4.62 5.61 -4.86
N ILE A 349 -5.64 6.22 -4.29
CA ILE A 349 -5.85 7.66 -4.38
C ILE A 349 -5.74 8.30 -2.99
N GLY A 350 -4.64 9.00 -2.77
CA GLY A 350 -4.46 9.85 -1.58
C GLY A 350 -5.19 11.16 -1.78
N ALA A 351 -6.39 11.27 -1.24
CA ALA A 351 -7.21 12.48 -1.31
C ALA A 351 -6.94 13.40 -0.10
N THR A 352 -7.38 14.64 -0.16
CA THR A 352 -7.04 15.66 0.84
C THR A 352 -5.52 15.71 1.07
N ALA A 353 -4.78 15.67 -0.03
CA ALA A 353 -3.33 15.53 -0.06
C ALA A 353 -2.61 16.81 0.37
N GLY A 354 -1.35 16.64 0.77
CA GLY A 354 -0.45 17.73 1.10
C GLY A 354 -0.55 18.22 2.54
N ARG A 355 0.36 19.11 2.89
CA ARG A 355 0.48 19.61 4.28
C ARG A 355 -0.14 20.98 4.46
N THR A 356 -0.23 21.80 3.41
CA THR A 356 -0.71 23.18 3.51
C THR A 356 -2.05 23.43 2.82
N THR A 357 -2.63 22.42 2.18
CA THR A 357 -3.87 22.54 1.39
C THR A 357 -5.15 22.37 2.21
N LEU A 358 -5.04 21.81 3.42
CA LEU A 358 -6.19 21.60 4.30
C LEU A 358 -6.52 22.88 5.07
N THR A 359 -7.82 23.16 5.17
CA THR A 359 -8.37 24.27 5.99
C THR A 359 -9.49 23.71 6.87
N GLY A 360 -9.54 24.16 8.14
CA GLY A 360 -10.56 23.73 9.10
C GLY A 360 -10.39 22.32 9.66
N GLU A 361 -9.35 21.59 9.27
CA GLU A 361 -9.05 20.25 9.76
C GLU A 361 -7.86 20.25 10.72
N GLY A 362 -7.78 19.23 11.58
CA GLY A 362 -6.68 19.10 12.51
C GLY A 362 -5.36 18.69 11.86
N THR A 363 -4.24 19.02 12.50
CA THR A 363 -2.88 18.74 12.00
C THR A 363 -2.61 17.26 11.71
N GLN A 364 -3.40 16.34 12.31
CA GLN A 364 -3.32 14.89 12.05
C GLN A 364 -3.71 14.49 10.61
N HIS A 365 -4.39 15.36 9.86
CA HIS A 365 -4.74 15.12 8.46
C HIS A 365 -3.68 15.64 7.46
N MET A 366 -2.76 16.48 7.93
CA MET A 366 -1.78 17.17 7.07
C MET A 366 -0.63 16.24 6.70
N ASP A 367 -0.74 15.63 5.53
CA ASP A 367 0.22 14.64 5.03
C ASP A 367 1.50 15.29 4.46
N GLY A 368 2.64 14.96 5.02
CA GLY A 368 3.93 15.40 4.51
C GLY A 368 4.83 14.28 4.02
N HIS A 369 4.46 12.99 4.14
CA HIS A 369 5.40 11.89 3.98
C HIS A 369 4.87 10.65 3.23
N SER A 370 3.59 10.57 2.91
CA SER A 370 3.04 9.39 2.20
C SER A 370 3.72 9.08 0.88
N PRO A 371 4.13 10.07 0.03
CA PRO A 371 4.88 9.75 -1.18
C PRO A 371 6.24 9.09 -0.92
N VAL A 372 6.90 9.37 0.22
CA VAL A 372 8.15 8.68 0.61
C VAL A 372 7.87 7.23 0.99
N LEU A 373 6.80 6.98 1.75
CA LEU A 373 6.36 5.62 2.11
C LEU A 373 5.96 4.83 0.85
N ALA A 374 5.22 5.44 -0.07
CA ALA A 374 4.86 4.85 -1.35
C ALA A 374 6.10 4.48 -2.18
N ALA A 375 7.09 5.38 -2.26
CA ALA A 375 8.32 5.18 -3.01
C ALA A 375 9.19 4.03 -2.48
N SER A 376 9.01 3.61 -1.22
CA SER A 376 9.70 2.46 -0.64
C SER A 376 9.20 1.12 -1.18
N ASN A 377 7.97 1.07 -1.70
CA ASN A 377 7.36 -0.17 -2.21
C ASN A 377 7.65 -0.35 -3.71
N PRO A 378 8.34 -1.42 -4.12
CA PRO A 378 8.74 -1.63 -5.51
C PRO A 378 7.56 -1.83 -6.48
N ALA A 379 6.40 -2.29 -5.98
CA ALA A 379 5.19 -2.49 -6.79
C ALA A 379 4.31 -1.24 -6.89
N VAL A 380 4.69 -0.11 -6.25
CA VAL A 380 3.92 1.14 -6.29
C VAL A 380 4.61 2.17 -7.17
N ILE A 381 3.86 2.73 -8.11
CA ILE A 381 4.28 3.85 -8.96
C ILE A 381 3.52 5.10 -8.47
N SER A 382 4.26 6.08 -7.95
CA SER A 382 3.69 7.24 -7.25
C SER A 382 3.71 8.49 -8.12
N TYR A 383 2.56 9.18 -8.22
CA TYR A 383 2.38 10.43 -8.93
C TYR A 383 1.79 11.51 -8.03
N ASP A 384 2.22 12.76 -8.27
CA ASP A 384 1.73 13.98 -7.63
C ASP A 384 1.37 15.03 -8.70
N PRO A 385 0.24 14.83 -9.44
CA PRO A 385 -0.16 15.69 -10.54
C PRO A 385 -0.72 17.04 -10.06
N ALA A 386 -0.41 18.09 -10.79
CA ALA A 386 -0.90 19.46 -10.55
C ALA A 386 -2.25 19.73 -11.23
N TYR A 387 -2.46 19.20 -12.44
CA TYR A 387 -3.57 19.60 -13.31
C TYR A 387 -4.43 18.41 -13.76
N SER A 388 -5.66 18.72 -14.13
CA SER A 388 -6.66 17.73 -14.55
C SER A 388 -6.25 16.93 -15.80
N TYR A 389 -5.56 17.57 -16.76
CA TYR A 389 -5.07 16.86 -17.95
C TYR A 389 -3.91 15.91 -17.63
N GLU A 390 -3.04 16.24 -16.66
CA GLU A 390 -2.00 15.33 -16.17
C GLU A 390 -2.62 14.07 -15.56
N ILE A 391 -3.64 14.23 -14.69
CA ILE A 391 -4.39 13.12 -14.11
C ILE A 391 -4.97 12.22 -15.22
N SER A 392 -5.51 12.83 -16.28
CA SER A 392 -6.09 12.10 -17.40
C SER A 392 -5.07 11.20 -18.09
N HIS A 393 -3.88 11.73 -18.41
CA HIS A 393 -2.82 10.97 -19.05
C HIS A 393 -2.23 9.89 -18.15
N ILE A 394 -2.03 10.20 -16.86
CA ILE A 394 -1.51 9.24 -15.88
C ILE A 394 -2.49 8.07 -15.67
N VAL A 395 -3.80 8.36 -15.54
CA VAL A 395 -4.82 7.30 -15.38
C VAL A 395 -4.92 6.46 -16.65
N GLN A 396 -4.87 7.07 -17.83
CA GLN A 396 -4.87 6.34 -19.10
C GLN A 396 -3.66 5.41 -19.19
N ALA A 397 -2.45 5.93 -18.95
CA ALA A 397 -1.22 5.13 -18.95
C ALA A 397 -1.26 4.01 -17.91
N GLY A 398 -1.80 4.29 -16.71
CA GLY A 398 -1.97 3.29 -15.65
C GLY A 398 -2.93 2.16 -16.01
N LEU A 399 -4.03 2.47 -16.69
CA LEU A 399 -4.95 1.46 -17.19
C LEU A 399 -4.28 0.58 -18.25
N GLU A 400 -3.57 1.16 -19.21
CA GLU A 400 -2.82 0.42 -20.23
C GLU A 400 -1.73 -0.45 -19.59
N HIS A 401 -0.98 0.09 -18.63
CA HIS A 401 0.11 -0.62 -17.96
C HIS A 401 -0.38 -1.80 -17.12
N MET A 402 -1.50 -1.64 -16.39
CA MET A 402 -2.00 -2.68 -15.48
C MET A 402 -2.97 -3.68 -16.14
N TYR A 403 -3.65 -3.28 -17.23
CA TYR A 403 -4.76 -4.06 -17.79
C TYR A 403 -4.71 -4.23 -19.31
N GLY A 404 -3.73 -3.63 -19.98
CA GLY A 404 -3.49 -3.77 -21.43
C GLY A 404 -2.90 -5.13 -21.80
N GLU A 405 -2.42 -5.25 -23.06
CA GLU A 405 -1.87 -6.50 -23.58
C GLU A 405 -0.58 -6.96 -22.88
N ASN A 406 0.28 -6.01 -22.49
CA ASN A 406 1.56 -6.25 -21.82
C ASN A 406 1.49 -5.82 -20.35
N ALA A 407 0.43 -6.19 -19.66
CA ALA A 407 0.18 -5.72 -18.32
C ALA A 407 1.19 -6.22 -17.28
N GLU A 408 1.54 -5.34 -16.35
CA GLU A 408 2.43 -5.60 -15.23
C GLU A 408 1.68 -5.56 -13.89
N ASP A 409 2.23 -6.26 -12.89
CA ASP A 409 1.65 -6.36 -11.55
C ASP A 409 2.15 -5.20 -10.69
N VAL A 410 1.58 -4.01 -10.94
CA VAL A 410 1.90 -2.77 -10.25
C VAL A 410 0.63 -2.07 -9.76
N MET A 411 0.81 -1.14 -8.83
CA MET A 411 -0.24 -0.27 -8.30
C MET A 411 0.13 1.19 -8.57
N TYR A 412 -0.83 1.98 -9.02
CA TYR A 412 -0.65 3.42 -9.25
C TYR A 412 -1.15 4.19 -8.04
N TYR A 413 -0.26 4.93 -7.38
CA TYR A 413 -0.62 5.86 -6.31
C TYR A 413 -0.66 7.29 -6.85
N LEU A 414 -1.81 7.95 -6.76
CA LEU A 414 -1.99 9.35 -7.14
C LEU A 414 -2.43 10.16 -5.93
N THR A 415 -1.82 11.32 -5.75
CA THR A 415 -2.29 12.33 -4.80
C THR A 415 -3.27 13.28 -5.49
N VAL A 416 -4.36 13.64 -4.81
CA VAL A 416 -5.33 14.62 -5.26
C VAL A 416 -5.74 15.54 -4.11
N TYR A 417 -5.94 16.81 -4.43
CA TYR A 417 -6.07 17.89 -3.46
C TYR A 417 -7.50 18.43 -3.42
N ASN A 418 -7.88 19.00 -2.29
CA ASN A 418 -9.17 19.67 -2.12
C ASN A 418 -9.10 21.17 -2.38
N GLU A 419 -7.91 21.75 -2.55
CA GLU A 419 -7.76 23.15 -2.91
C GLU A 419 -8.29 23.39 -4.33
N PRO A 420 -9.32 24.26 -4.50
CA PRO A 420 -9.81 24.60 -5.81
C PRO A 420 -8.86 25.60 -6.48
N ILE A 421 -8.52 25.33 -7.72
CA ILE A 421 -7.75 26.23 -8.59
C ILE A 421 -8.40 26.26 -9.98
N ILE A 422 -8.11 27.27 -10.78
CA ILE A 422 -8.47 27.25 -12.19
C ILE A 422 -7.63 26.17 -12.87
N GLN A 423 -8.30 25.13 -13.35
CA GLN A 423 -7.65 24.08 -14.11
C GLN A 423 -7.40 24.56 -15.55
N PRO A 424 -6.15 24.66 -16.00
CA PRO A 424 -5.87 25.06 -17.38
C PRO A 424 -6.35 23.98 -18.35
N ALA A 425 -6.68 24.40 -19.57
CA ALA A 425 -6.82 23.44 -20.66
C ALA A 425 -5.46 22.83 -20.98
N GLU A 426 -5.47 21.58 -21.46
CA GLU A 426 -4.27 20.92 -21.96
C GLU A 426 -3.61 21.80 -23.04
N PRO A 427 -2.32 22.18 -22.89
CA PRO A 427 -1.61 22.96 -23.89
C PRO A 427 -1.48 22.16 -25.21
N GLU A 428 -1.57 22.86 -26.34
CA GLU A 428 -1.30 22.23 -27.63
C GLU A 428 0.16 21.75 -27.70
N GLY A 429 0.36 20.49 -28.08
CA GLY A 429 1.68 19.87 -28.14
C GLY A 429 2.32 19.58 -26.80
N VAL A 430 1.52 19.46 -25.72
CA VAL A 430 2.03 19.05 -24.40
C VAL A 430 2.81 17.74 -24.48
N ASP A 431 3.92 17.66 -23.75
CA ASP A 431 4.76 16.48 -23.68
C ASP A 431 4.10 15.39 -22.82
N VAL A 432 3.21 14.60 -23.45
CA VAL A 432 2.48 13.49 -22.79
C VAL A 432 3.43 12.43 -22.28
N GLU A 433 4.50 12.12 -23.01
CA GLU A 433 5.51 11.17 -22.57
C GLU A 433 6.19 11.66 -21.29
N GLY A 434 6.52 12.95 -21.23
CA GLY A 434 7.09 13.58 -20.04
C GLY A 434 6.14 13.54 -18.84
N ILE A 435 4.85 13.77 -19.04
CA ILE A 435 3.83 13.63 -17.98
C ILE A 435 3.87 12.22 -17.37
N VAL A 436 3.95 11.19 -18.19
CA VAL A 436 3.96 9.78 -17.73
C VAL A 436 5.31 9.39 -17.15
N LYS A 437 6.43 9.86 -17.75
CA LYS A 437 7.78 9.57 -17.25
C LYS A 437 8.14 10.33 -15.97
N GLY A 438 7.42 11.37 -15.63
CA GLY A 438 7.55 12.04 -14.32
C GLY A 438 7.90 13.51 -14.36
N MET A 439 8.27 14.12 -15.50
CA MET A 439 8.45 15.57 -15.62
C MET A 439 8.35 16.06 -17.06
N TYR A 440 7.88 17.28 -17.22
CA TYR A 440 7.88 17.98 -18.50
C TYR A 440 8.03 19.50 -18.30
N LEU A 441 8.51 20.19 -19.33
CA LEU A 441 8.61 21.65 -19.32
C LEU A 441 7.21 22.26 -19.46
N LEU A 442 6.74 22.88 -18.38
CA LEU A 442 5.42 23.51 -18.34
C LEU A 442 5.47 24.95 -18.87
N SER A 443 6.47 25.74 -18.45
CA SER A 443 6.61 27.14 -18.84
C SER A 443 8.07 27.47 -19.12
N LYS A 444 8.36 27.86 -20.36
CA LYS A 444 9.68 28.32 -20.75
C LYS A 444 9.88 29.77 -20.31
N GLY A 445 11.03 30.06 -19.70
CA GLY A 445 11.41 31.41 -19.33
C GLY A 445 11.60 32.33 -20.55
N SER A 446 11.19 33.58 -20.44
CA SER A 446 11.28 34.55 -21.51
C SER A 446 12.37 35.58 -21.23
N PHE A 447 13.27 35.77 -22.18
CA PHE A 447 14.31 36.82 -22.17
C PHE A 447 13.79 38.21 -22.59
N GLU A 448 12.54 38.30 -23.04
CA GLU A 448 11.92 39.55 -23.42
C GLU A 448 11.87 40.53 -22.24
N GLY A 449 12.46 41.71 -22.41
CA GLY A 449 12.53 42.78 -21.40
C GLY A 449 13.68 42.66 -20.39
N VAL A 450 14.45 41.58 -20.38
CA VAL A 450 15.57 41.38 -19.42
C VAL A 450 16.95 41.24 -20.09
N GLY A 451 17.01 40.95 -21.39
CA GLY A 451 18.25 40.82 -22.16
C GLY A 451 18.77 39.38 -22.23
N GLU A 452 19.58 39.11 -23.28
CA GLU A 452 20.10 37.76 -23.56
C GLU A 452 21.14 37.29 -22.53
N ASP A 453 21.77 38.19 -21.79
CA ASP A 453 22.75 37.87 -20.73
C ASP A 453 22.11 37.60 -19.37
N ALA A 454 20.79 37.60 -19.29
CA ALA A 454 20.05 37.32 -18.04
C ALA A 454 20.43 35.94 -17.47
N ARG A 455 20.54 35.86 -16.14
CA ARG A 455 20.80 34.60 -15.43
C ARG A 455 19.59 33.74 -15.49
N CYS A 456 19.84 32.42 -15.55
CA CYS A 456 18.79 31.42 -15.64
C CYS A 456 18.73 30.57 -14.37
N VAL A 457 17.53 30.08 -14.07
CA VAL A 457 17.27 29.08 -13.02
C VAL A 457 16.23 28.07 -13.51
N GLN A 458 16.23 26.89 -12.91
CA GLN A 458 15.25 25.85 -13.17
C GLN A 458 14.37 25.67 -11.93
N LEU A 459 13.07 25.86 -12.07
CA LEU A 459 12.08 25.66 -11.00
C LEU A 459 11.32 24.35 -11.25
N MET A 460 11.49 23.37 -10.37
CA MET A 460 10.81 22.09 -10.42
C MET A 460 9.73 22.05 -9.34
N ALA A 461 8.51 21.68 -9.68
CA ALA A 461 7.43 21.61 -8.68
C ALA A 461 6.45 20.48 -8.98
N SER A 462 5.80 19.93 -7.95
CA SER A 462 4.77 18.93 -8.08
C SER A 462 3.46 19.33 -7.40
N GLY A 463 2.35 18.78 -7.86
CA GLY A 463 1.03 19.02 -7.27
C GLY A 463 0.71 20.51 -7.13
N VAL A 464 0.23 20.90 -5.97
CA VAL A 464 -0.15 22.31 -5.67
C VAL A 464 1.03 23.28 -5.63
N ALA A 465 2.27 22.79 -5.64
CA ALA A 465 3.44 23.67 -5.69
C ALA A 465 3.71 24.22 -7.11
N VAL A 466 3.12 23.67 -8.15
CA VAL A 466 3.31 24.15 -9.54
C VAL A 466 2.85 25.61 -9.73
N PRO A 467 1.67 26.04 -9.27
CA PRO A 467 1.31 27.46 -9.28
C PRO A 467 2.30 28.38 -8.55
N TRP A 468 2.92 27.91 -7.45
CA TRP A 468 3.92 28.70 -6.73
C TRP A 468 5.22 28.87 -7.52
N ALA A 469 5.60 27.84 -8.28
CA ALA A 469 6.76 27.93 -9.18
C ALA A 469 6.51 28.93 -10.33
N LEU A 470 5.27 28.98 -10.87
CA LEU A 470 4.89 30.00 -11.87
C LEU A 470 4.88 31.40 -11.27
N GLU A 471 4.44 31.59 -10.03
CA GLU A 471 4.57 32.86 -9.31
C GLU A 471 6.05 33.26 -9.14
N ALA A 472 6.90 32.30 -8.69
CA ALA A 472 8.34 32.55 -8.54
C ALA A 472 9.01 32.93 -9.87
N GLN A 473 8.63 32.29 -10.98
CA GLN A 473 9.10 32.65 -12.33
C GLN A 473 8.82 34.11 -12.63
N GLN A 474 7.62 34.60 -12.34
CA GLN A 474 7.24 36.01 -12.58
C GLN A 474 8.00 36.97 -11.66
N LEU A 475 8.08 36.64 -10.34
CA LEU A 475 8.80 37.47 -9.37
C LEU A 475 10.30 37.60 -9.72
N LEU A 476 10.95 36.51 -10.11
CA LEU A 476 12.35 36.51 -10.53
C LEU A 476 12.58 37.37 -11.75
N LYS A 477 11.70 37.34 -12.74
CA LYS A 477 11.78 38.13 -13.96
C LYS A 477 11.55 39.60 -13.68
N ASP A 478 10.45 39.97 -13.03
CA ASP A 478 10.00 41.35 -12.86
C ASP A 478 10.88 42.13 -11.89
N ASP A 479 11.33 41.47 -10.83
CA ASP A 479 12.03 42.16 -9.74
C ASP A 479 13.55 42.09 -9.85
N PHE A 480 14.09 41.05 -10.52
CA PHE A 480 15.54 40.79 -10.55
C PHE A 480 16.09 40.51 -11.95
N GLY A 481 15.26 40.47 -12.98
CA GLY A 481 15.70 40.17 -14.34
C GLY A 481 16.30 38.79 -14.52
N VAL A 482 15.89 37.83 -13.69
CA VAL A 482 16.30 36.41 -13.75
C VAL A 482 15.27 35.63 -14.54
N VAL A 483 15.71 34.83 -15.51
CA VAL A 483 14.87 33.98 -16.34
C VAL A 483 14.73 32.61 -15.69
N ALA A 484 13.51 32.13 -15.50
CA ALA A 484 13.25 30.83 -14.91
C ALA A 484 12.45 29.96 -15.86
N ASP A 485 12.86 28.70 -16.04
CA ASP A 485 12.02 27.64 -16.62
C ASP A 485 11.23 26.96 -15.50
N VAL A 486 9.97 26.61 -15.75
CA VAL A 486 9.14 25.88 -14.78
C VAL A 486 8.82 24.49 -15.32
N TRP A 487 9.16 23.50 -14.52
CA TRP A 487 8.94 22.09 -14.79
C TRP A 487 7.83 21.56 -13.89
N SER A 488 6.78 20.97 -14.46
CA SER A 488 5.84 20.16 -13.69
C SER A 488 6.42 18.77 -13.51
N VAL A 489 6.68 18.42 -12.26
CA VAL A 489 7.19 17.09 -11.89
C VAL A 489 6.02 16.24 -11.40
N THR A 490 5.48 15.45 -12.30
CA THR A 490 4.34 14.59 -12.00
C THR A 490 4.72 13.36 -11.17
N SER A 491 6.00 12.94 -11.20
CA SER A 491 6.46 11.78 -10.43
C SER A 491 7.96 11.84 -10.11
N TRP A 492 8.32 12.26 -8.91
CA TRP A 492 9.67 12.13 -8.36
C TRP A 492 10.13 10.67 -8.29
N ASN A 493 9.18 9.76 -8.01
CA ASN A 493 9.43 8.34 -7.91
C ASN A 493 9.83 7.72 -9.25
N ASN A 494 9.14 8.03 -10.35
CA ASN A 494 9.50 7.49 -11.67
C ASN A 494 10.85 8.01 -12.16
N LEU A 495 11.15 9.28 -11.94
CA LEU A 495 12.45 9.86 -12.27
C LEU A 495 13.58 9.13 -11.55
N ARG A 496 13.39 8.82 -10.27
CA ARG A 496 14.34 8.03 -9.49
C ARG A 496 14.47 6.60 -10.02
N ARG A 497 13.34 5.94 -10.29
CA ARG A 497 13.32 4.54 -10.79
C ARG A 497 14.03 4.42 -12.13
N ASP A 498 13.77 5.34 -13.08
CA ASP A 498 14.45 5.39 -14.37
C ASP A 498 15.97 5.56 -14.22
N ALA A 499 16.40 6.44 -13.32
CA ALA A 499 17.82 6.67 -13.08
C ALA A 499 18.52 5.47 -12.43
N MET A 500 17.87 4.82 -11.46
CA MET A 500 18.39 3.60 -10.84
C MET A 500 18.48 2.44 -11.83
N GLU A 501 17.48 2.28 -12.70
CA GLU A 501 17.48 1.26 -13.75
C GLU A 501 18.64 1.49 -14.74
N ALA A 502 18.89 2.75 -15.13
CA ALA A 502 20.02 3.09 -15.99
C ALA A 502 21.37 2.75 -15.34
N GLU A 503 21.50 2.93 -14.04
CA GLU A 503 22.70 2.55 -13.26
C GLU A 503 22.86 1.04 -13.15
N GLU A 504 21.78 0.32 -12.86
CA GLU A 504 21.80 -1.14 -12.75
C GLU A 504 22.16 -1.80 -14.09
N GLN A 505 21.57 -1.33 -15.19
CA GLN A 505 21.91 -1.80 -16.55
C GLN A 505 23.40 -1.58 -16.86
N ALA A 506 23.92 -0.41 -16.55
CA ALA A 506 25.36 -0.14 -16.74
C ALA A 506 26.26 -0.98 -15.85
N PHE A 507 25.82 -1.32 -14.63
CA PHE A 507 26.55 -2.17 -13.70
C PHE A 507 26.55 -3.63 -14.17
N LEU A 508 25.43 -4.15 -14.62
CA LEU A 508 25.29 -5.55 -15.08
C LEU A 508 25.84 -5.76 -16.50
N HIS A 509 25.81 -4.72 -17.35
CA HIS A 509 26.19 -4.75 -18.76
C HIS A 509 27.16 -3.61 -19.13
N PRO A 510 28.37 -3.57 -18.53
CA PRO A 510 29.31 -2.48 -18.75
C PRO A 510 29.76 -2.32 -20.22
N GLU A 511 29.65 -3.38 -21.00
CA GLU A 511 29.95 -3.37 -22.45
C GLU A 511 28.95 -2.57 -23.28
N GLN A 512 27.73 -2.34 -22.79
CA GLN A 512 26.68 -1.61 -23.48
C GLN A 512 26.73 -0.09 -23.24
N GLY A 513 27.58 0.35 -22.26
CA GLY A 513 27.63 1.72 -21.84
C GLY A 513 26.44 2.12 -20.95
N LYS A 514 26.49 3.31 -20.37
CA LYS A 514 25.43 3.82 -19.50
C LYS A 514 24.39 4.60 -20.30
N ARG A 515 23.12 4.18 -20.24
CA ARG A 515 21.97 4.97 -20.71
C ARG A 515 21.87 6.26 -19.90
N THR A 516 21.62 7.37 -20.56
CA THR A 516 21.36 8.65 -19.87
C THR A 516 19.98 8.56 -19.19
N PRO A 517 19.88 8.79 -17.86
CA PRO A 517 18.60 8.87 -17.18
C PRO A 517 17.73 10.00 -17.73
N TYR A 518 16.41 9.80 -17.75
CA TYR A 518 15.47 10.78 -18.31
C TYR A 518 15.61 12.17 -17.70
N ILE A 519 15.77 12.29 -16.37
CA ILE A 519 15.99 13.59 -15.73
C ILE A 519 17.26 14.29 -16.22
N VAL A 520 18.35 13.55 -16.44
CA VAL A 520 19.61 14.10 -16.95
C VAL A 520 19.44 14.56 -18.39
N GLU A 521 18.75 13.79 -19.22
CA GLU A 521 18.43 14.14 -20.60
C GLU A 521 17.63 15.45 -20.68
N ARG A 522 16.57 15.56 -19.85
CA ARG A 522 15.68 16.73 -19.86
C ARG A 522 16.36 18.01 -19.40
N LEU A 523 17.34 17.91 -18.50
CA LEU A 523 18.06 19.06 -17.97
C LEU A 523 19.41 19.34 -18.68
N ALA A 524 19.82 18.52 -19.63
CA ALA A 524 21.13 18.60 -20.29
C ALA A 524 21.38 19.95 -21.02
N GLU A 525 20.34 20.51 -21.60
CA GLU A 525 20.42 21.77 -22.37
C GLU A 525 19.95 22.98 -21.55
N THR A 526 19.72 22.82 -20.25
CA THR A 526 19.31 23.90 -19.37
C THR A 526 20.51 24.58 -18.71
N SER A 527 20.31 25.77 -18.19
CA SER A 527 21.34 26.51 -17.46
C SER A 527 20.83 27.00 -16.11
N GLY A 528 21.76 27.27 -15.21
CA GLY A 528 21.50 27.76 -13.87
C GLY A 528 21.20 26.65 -12.83
N PRO A 529 21.05 27.05 -11.57
CA PRO A 529 20.74 26.11 -10.48
C PRO A 529 19.30 25.65 -10.55
N VAL A 530 19.01 24.50 -9.90
CA VAL A 530 17.69 23.91 -9.80
C VAL A 530 17.12 24.12 -8.39
N VAL A 531 15.92 24.70 -8.30
CA VAL A 531 15.13 24.78 -7.06
C VAL A 531 13.88 23.92 -7.21
N ALA A 532 13.75 22.91 -6.35
CA ALA A 532 12.58 22.05 -6.31
C ALA A 532 11.65 22.42 -5.16
N ALA A 533 10.33 22.33 -5.37
CA ALA A 533 9.34 22.57 -4.33
C ALA A 533 8.23 21.51 -4.34
N THR A 534 7.77 21.14 -3.15
CA THR A 534 6.67 20.22 -2.93
C THR A 534 5.89 20.59 -1.67
N ASP A 535 4.61 20.28 -1.64
CA ASP A 535 3.77 20.43 -0.42
C ASP A 535 3.97 19.29 0.61
N TYR A 536 4.89 18.41 0.32
CA TYR A 536 5.36 17.35 1.21
C TYR A 536 6.74 17.71 1.79
N MET A 537 7.28 16.82 2.62
CA MET A 537 8.65 16.98 3.12
C MET A 537 9.67 16.98 1.98
N ARG A 538 10.80 17.69 2.15
CA ARG A 538 11.87 17.80 1.15
C ARG A 538 12.36 16.46 0.62
N GLN A 539 12.36 15.42 1.45
CA GLN A 539 12.78 14.07 1.04
C GLN A 539 12.00 13.54 -0.18
N VAL A 540 10.79 14.07 -0.46
CA VAL A 540 10.02 13.69 -1.66
C VAL A 540 10.73 14.14 -2.92
N SER A 541 11.19 15.39 -2.98
CA SER A 541 11.94 15.92 -4.13
C SER A 541 13.44 15.56 -4.08
N ASP A 542 14.01 15.33 -2.89
CA ASP A 542 15.41 14.92 -2.73
C ASP A 542 15.71 13.53 -3.32
N GLN A 543 14.68 12.74 -3.64
CA GLN A 543 14.83 11.42 -4.27
C GLN A 543 15.66 11.46 -5.57
N ILE A 544 15.71 12.59 -6.26
CA ILE A 544 16.41 12.75 -7.56
C ILE A 544 17.69 13.57 -7.46
N ALA A 545 18.00 14.14 -6.29
CA ALA A 545 19.07 15.14 -6.13
C ALA A 545 20.43 14.69 -6.70
N GLN A 546 20.78 13.41 -6.56
CA GLN A 546 22.08 12.88 -7.03
C GLN A 546 22.21 12.80 -8.55
N TRP A 547 21.11 12.89 -9.30
CA TRP A 547 21.11 12.82 -10.78
C TRP A 547 20.85 14.17 -11.45
N VAL A 548 20.48 15.20 -10.69
CA VAL A 548 20.29 16.53 -11.23
C VAL A 548 21.65 17.12 -11.67
N PRO A 549 21.81 17.55 -12.91
CA PRO A 549 23.03 18.19 -13.34
C PRO A 549 23.20 19.56 -12.66
N GLY A 550 24.31 19.78 -11.97
CA GLY A 550 24.62 21.06 -11.33
C GLY A 550 24.05 21.20 -9.90
N ASP A 551 23.87 22.46 -9.48
CA ASP A 551 23.45 22.77 -8.11
C ASP A 551 21.96 22.54 -7.93
N TYR A 552 21.59 21.87 -6.85
CA TYR A 552 20.23 21.52 -6.50
C TYR A 552 19.87 21.94 -5.08
N ALA A 553 18.69 22.51 -4.91
CA ALA A 553 18.10 22.78 -3.60
C ALA A 553 16.61 22.44 -3.60
N SER A 554 16.13 21.93 -2.47
CA SER A 554 14.72 21.57 -2.29
C SER A 554 14.07 22.42 -1.21
N LEU A 555 12.78 22.71 -1.40
CA LEU A 555 11.87 23.33 -0.45
C LEU A 555 10.71 22.35 -0.21
N GLY A 556 10.32 22.18 1.05
CA GLY A 556 9.25 21.27 1.41
C GLY A 556 8.75 21.54 2.82
N ALA A 557 7.56 21.06 3.11
CA ALA A 557 6.89 21.22 4.39
C ALA A 557 7.36 20.17 5.41
N ASP A 558 8.59 20.32 5.90
CA ASP A 558 9.18 19.43 6.91
C ASP A 558 8.53 19.61 8.28
N GLY A 559 8.63 18.59 9.14
CA GLY A 559 8.12 18.62 10.51
C GLY A 559 6.65 18.19 10.62
N PHE A 560 5.96 18.69 11.61
CA PHE A 560 4.51 18.45 11.81
C PHE A 560 3.67 19.43 10.99
N GLY A 561 2.36 19.14 10.86
CA GLY A 561 1.41 20.06 10.24
C GLY A 561 1.30 21.39 11.01
N PHE A 562 0.90 22.43 10.31
CA PHE A 562 0.66 23.77 10.86
C PHE A 562 -0.75 24.22 10.44
N SER A 563 -1.61 24.45 11.42
CA SER A 563 -3.01 24.79 11.19
C SER A 563 -3.16 26.31 11.08
N ASP A 564 -3.33 26.81 9.86
CA ASP A 564 -3.57 28.22 9.53
C ASP A 564 -4.23 28.29 8.15
N THR A 565 -4.38 29.48 7.58
CA THR A 565 -4.73 29.65 6.17
C THR A 565 -3.64 29.02 5.28
N ARG A 566 -4.01 28.58 4.07
CA ARG A 566 -3.08 27.99 3.11
C ARG A 566 -1.86 28.90 2.85
N ALA A 567 -2.13 30.19 2.64
CA ALA A 567 -1.07 31.16 2.39
C ALA A 567 -0.12 31.31 3.59
N ALA A 568 -0.63 31.39 4.82
CA ALA A 568 0.18 31.48 6.02
C ALA A 568 0.99 30.20 6.26
N ALA A 569 0.40 29.01 6.04
CA ALA A 569 1.08 27.73 6.17
C ALA A 569 2.23 27.60 5.16
N ARG A 570 2.03 27.98 3.90
CA ARG A 570 3.07 27.97 2.86
C ARG A 570 4.22 28.91 3.18
N ARG A 571 3.92 30.10 3.71
CA ARG A 571 4.92 31.04 4.20
C ARG A 571 5.69 30.50 5.41
N PHE A 572 5.00 29.86 6.34
CA PHE A 572 5.61 29.22 7.50
C PHE A 572 6.61 28.11 7.12
N PHE A 573 6.26 27.30 6.14
CA PHE A 573 7.15 26.24 5.63
C PHE A 573 8.15 26.74 4.57
N HIS A 574 8.10 28.00 4.16
CA HIS A 574 8.96 28.59 3.14
C HIS A 574 8.91 27.85 1.80
N ILE A 575 7.69 27.54 1.32
CA ILE A 575 7.46 26.80 0.06
C ILE A 575 6.66 27.60 -0.97
N ASP A 576 6.24 28.82 -0.64
CA ASP A 576 5.52 29.71 -1.57
C ASP A 576 6.42 30.30 -2.67
N GLY A 577 5.82 31.00 -3.65
CA GLY A 577 6.56 31.61 -4.75
C GLY A 577 7.68 32.57 -4.31
N PRO A 578 7.43 33.49 -3.37
CA PRO A 578 8.48 34.33 -2.80
C PRO A 578 9.65 33.57 -2.20
N SER A 579 9.39 32.49 -1.48
CA SER A 579 10.44 31.63 -0.88
C SER A 579 11.27 30.93 -1.94
N MET A 580 10.64 30.44 -3.01
CA MET A 580 11.33 29.84 -4.16
C MET A 580 12.23 30.89 -4.86
N ALA A 581 11.73 32.09 -5.06
CA ALA A 581 12.51 33.20 -5.66
C ALA A 581 13.73 33.53 -4.81
N VAL A 582 13.59 33.72 -3.50
CA VAL A 582 14.71 33.98 -2.58
C VAL A 582 15.73 32.84 -2.62
N ARG A 583 15.30 31.58 -2.62
CA ARG A 583 16.22 30.44 -2.69
C ARG A 583 16.99 30.40 -4.01
N ALA A 584 16.34 30.67 -5.13
CA ALA A 584 17.00 30.78 -6.44
C ALA A 584 18.08 31.87 -6.45
N LEU A 585 17.78 33.05 -5.91
CA LEU A 585 18.74 34.15 -5.79
C LEU A 585 19.91 33.78 -4.87
N GLN A 586 19.70 33.08 -3.77
CA GLN A 586 20.78 32.59 -2.89
C GLN A 586 21.74 31.67 -3.66
N MET A 587 21.21 30.73 -4.44
CA MET A 587 22.04 29.83 -5.23
C MET A 587 22.83 30.56 -6.32
N LEU A 588 22.23 31.57 -6.96
CA LEU A 588 22.96 32.42 -7.93
C LEU A 588 24.05 33.25 -7.26
N VAL A 589 23.87 33.72 -6.02
CA VAL A 589 24.91 34.35 -5.20
C VAL A 589 26.05 33.40 -4.87
N GLU A 590 25.72 32.17 -4.45
CA GLU A 590 26.71 31.12 -4.17
C GLU A 590 27.59 30.81 -5.39
N ARG A 591 27.05 30.98 -6.59
CA ARG A 591 27.76 30.86 -7.88
C ARG A 591 28.50 32.11 -8.29
N GLY A 592 28.33 33.24 -7.59
CA GLY A 592 28.92 34.53 -7.93
C GLY A 592 28.31 35.18 -9.18
N GLU A 593 27.08 34.81 -9.54
CA GLU A 593 26.45 35.24 -10.80
C GLU A 593 25.58 36.48 -10.64
N VAL A 594 25.19 36.83 -9.41
CA VAL A 594 24.36 38.01 -9.09
C VAL A 594 24.89 38.74 -7.85
N PRO A 595 24.47 39.98 -7.60
CA PRO A 595 24.88 40.75 -6.42
C PRO A 595 24.53 40.06 -5.11
N GLN A 596 25.45 40.10 -4.14
CA GLN A 596 25.35 39.39 -2.85
C GLN A 596 24.13 39.83 -2.00
N ASP A 597 23.63 41.03 -2.20
CA ASP A 597 22.52 41.61 -1.45
C ASP A 597 21.13 41.29 -2.04
N TRP A 598 21.06 40.64 -3.21
CA TRP A 598 19.77 40.32 -3.84
C TRP A 598 18.85 39.42 -3.00
N PRO A 599 19.34 38.34 -2.38
CA PRO A 599 18.47 37.51 -1.53
C PRO A 599 17.89 38.30 -0.33
N THR A 600 18.68 39.18 0.29
CA THR A 600 18.24 40.05 1.37
C THR A 600 17.17 41.02 0.92
N LYS A 601 17.40 41.69 -0.23
CA LYS A 601 16.44 42.62 -0.84
C LYS A 601 15.11 41.90 -1.17
N ALA A 602 15.18 40.69 -1.69
CA ALA A 602 14.00 39.87 -1.99
C ALA A 602 13.26 39.51 -0.71
N ALA A 603 13.96 39.01 0.31
CA ALA A 603 13.37 38.64 1.60
C ALA A 603 12.67 39.82 2.29
N GLU A 604 13.28 41.01 2.24
CA GLU A 604 12.68 42.25 2.76
C GLU A 604 11.48 42.69 1.91
N LYS A 605 11.60 42.68 0.56
CA LYS A 605 10.52 43.08 -0.35
C LYS A 605 9.26 42.22 -0.18
N TYR A 606 9.46 40.92 -0.03
CA TYR A 606 8.36 39.97 0.11
C TYR A 606 7.90 39.74 1.56
N ASP A 607 8.49 40.46 2.52
CA ASP A 607 8.24 40.31 3.96
C ASP A 607 8.28 38.83 4.39
N LEU A 608 9.37 38.14 4.01
CA LEU A 608 9.47 36.68 4.05
C LEU A 608 9.32 36.09 5.46
N LEU A 609 9.71 36.82 6.49
CA LEU A 609 9.62 36.39 7.89
C LEU A 609 8.23 36.58 8.49
N ASN A 610 7.35 37.29 7.83
CA ASN A 610 5.98 37.52 8.28
C ASN A 610 5.06 36.48 7.69
N VAL A 611 4.65 35.53 8.52
CA VAL A 611 3.71 34.46 8.12
C VAL A 611 2.39 35.04 7.57
N ASN A 612 1.93 36.17 8.11
CA ASN A 612 0.69 36.80 7.66
C ASN A 612 0.82 37.59 6.35
N ALA A 613 2.05 37.88 5.87
CA ALA A 613 2.24 38.58 4.59
C ALA A 613 1.70 37.77 3.41
N GLY A 614 1.70 36.43 3.52
CA GLY A 614 1.06 35.54 2.52
C GLY A 614 -0.46 35.65 2.47
N ALA A 615 -1.09 36.11 3.55
CA ALA A 615 -2.55 36.16 3.69
C ALA A 615 -3.21 37.45 3.16
N SER A 616 -2.43 38.50 2.87
CA SER A 616 -2.94 39.84 2.53
C SER A 616 -3.57 39.98 1.13
N GLY A 617 -3.56 38.93 0.31
CA GLY A 617 -4.08 38.95 -1.06
C GLY A 617 -5.49 38.43 -1.31
N ASN A 618 -6.02 37.57 -0.42
CA ASN A 618 -7.31 36.89 -0.63
C ASN A 618 -8.06 36.68 0.68
N ALA A 619 -8.60 37.74 1.24
CA ALA A 619 -9.51 37.67 2.41
C ALA A 619 -10.93 37.21 2.05
N GLY A 620 -11.11 36.45 1.00
CA GLY A 620 -12.43 35.99 0.58
C GLY A 620 -12.33 34.67 -0.16
N GLY A 621 -12.47 33.55 0.54
CA GLY A 621 -12.64 32.30 -0.12
C GLY A 621 -12.20 31.02 0.59
N ASP A 622 -11.73 31.08 1.80
CA ASP A 622 -11.37 29.88 2.58
C ASP A 622 -12.49 29.38 3.52
N ALA A 623 -13.76 29.46 3.11
CA ALA A 623 -14.88 28.87 3.84
C ALA A 623 -15.47 27.68 3.07
#